data_598e9093102e88695b7c927efdceac63
#
_entry.id   598e9093102e88695b7c927efdceac63
#
_cell.length_a   1.000
_cell.length_b   1.000
_cell.length_c   1.000
_cell.angle_alpha   90.00
_cell.angle_beta   90.00
_cell.angle_gamma   90.00
#
_symmetry.space_group_name_H-M   'P 1'
#
loop_
_entity.id
_entity.type
_entity.pdbx_description
1 polymer ?
#
loop_
_entity_poly.entity_id
_entity_poly.type
_entity_poly.pdbx_seq_one_letter_code
_entity_poly.pdbx_strand_id
1 'polypeptide(L)'
;MGSTKFVVVKAKELIKTAVFAILGVIIIVGLITFFLHMGDNENTGLYRDGTYYGEMETGGEVTEIAVEIKKGEIADVSMGSPTEEVAVFYPLLEETAELVGQAVVESQDLAVEVAPENAYSAQLVLDAVAECLEKAKK
;
A
#
# COMPACT_ATOMS: atom_id res chain seq x y z
N MET A 1 35.67 -49.57 -7.55
CA MET A 1 35.50 -48.95 -6.24
C MET A 1 35.55 -47.43 -6.26
N GLY A 2 36.04 -46.83 -7.33
CA GLY A 2 36.00 -45.39 -7.50
C GLY A 2 34.57 -44.80 -7.51
N SER A 3 33.62 -45.56 -8.02
CA SER A 3 32.21 -45.15 -8.01
C SER A 3 31.62 -45.00 -6.65
N THR A 4 32.02 -45.85 -5.67
CA THR A 4 31.51 -45.77 -4.32
C THR A 4 32.01 -44.52 -3.61
N LYS A 5 33.29 -44.17 -3.73
CA LYS A 5 33.87 -42.94 -3.21
C LYS A 5 33.22 -41.72 -3.85
N PHE A 6 33.02 -41.80 -5.16
CA PHE A 6 32.38 -40.71 -5.90
C PHE A 6 30.95 -40.45 -5.44
N VAL A 7 30.19 -41.52 -5.19
CA VAL A 7 28.83 -41.44 -4.71
C VAL A 7 28.79 -40.82 -3.30
N VAL A 8 29.74 -41.16 -2.42
CA VAL A 8 29.82 -40.60 -1.07
C VAL A 8 30.12 -39.10 -1.11
N VAL A 9 31.05 -38.67 -1.96
CA VAL A 9 31.39 -37.25 -2.15
C VAL A 9 30.17 -36.51 -2.67
N LYS A 10 29.46 -37.08 -3.62
CA LYS A 10 28.25 -36.48 -4.20
C LYS A 10 27.14 -36.38 -3.15
N ALA A 11 27.00 -37.38 -2.29
CA ALA A 11 26.04 -37.36 -1.21
C ALA A 11 26.34 -36.24 -0.20
N LYS A 12 27.60 -36.00 0.11
CA LYS A 12 28.01 -34.89 0.99
C LYS A 12 27.66 -33.53 0.38
N GLU A 13 27.90 -33.37 -0.92
CA GLU A 13 27.55 -32.14 -1.63
C GLU A 13 26.04 -31.94 -1.66
N LEU A 14 25.27 -32.98 -1.88
CA LEU A 14 23.81 -32.93 -1.83
C LEU A 14 23.30 -32.56 -0.44
N ILE A 15 23.90 -33.07 0.62
CA ILE A 15 23.56 -32.74 1.98
C ILE A 15 23.86 -31.27 2.26
N LYS A 16 25.02 -30.76 1.83
CA LYS A 16 25.34 -29.34 1.98
C LYS A 16 24.34 -28.45 1.26
N THR A 17 24.02 -28.81 0.02
CA THR A 17 23.03 -28.06 -0.76
C THR A 17 21.66 -28.12 -0.11
N ALA A 18 21.25 -29.27 0.40
CA ALA A 18 19.99 -29.44 1.10
C ALA A 18 19.95 -28.59 2.38
N VAL A 19 21.03 -28.55 3.14
CA VAL A 19 21.14 -27.74 4.36
C VAL A 19 21.03 -26.25 4.01
N PHE A 20 21.73 -25.80 2.97
CA PHE A 20 21.61 -24.41 2.51
C PHE A 20 20.21 -24.08 2.05
N ALA A 21 19.56 -24.98 1.32
CA ALA A 21 18.19 -24.77 0.85
C ALA A 21 17.22 -24.65 2.04
N ILE A 22 17.37 -25.53 3.03
CA ILE A 22 16.55 -25.51 4.24
C ILE A 22 16.78 -24.22 5.03
N LEU A 23 18.04 -23.81 5.20
CA LEU A 23 18.38 -22.54 5.86
C LEU A 23 17.77 -21.35 5.14
N GLY A 24 17.86 -21.33 3.80
CA GLY A 24 17.26 -20.29 3.00
C GLY A 24 15.77 -20.21 3.20
N VAL A 25 15.08 -21.34 3.18
CA VAL A 25 13.63 -21.40 3.43
C VAL A 25 13.29 -20.91 4.84
N ILE A 26 14.06 -21.33 5.86
CA ILE A 26 13.84 -20.89 7.23
C ILE A 26 14.00 -19.37 7.35
N ILE A 27 15.01 -18.79 6.72
CA ILE A 27 15.24 -17.35 6.73
C ILE A 27 14.07 -16.61 6.05
N ILE A 28 13.63 -17.10 4.89
CA ILE A 28 12.51 -16.50 4.15
C ILE A 28 11.23 -16.57 4.97
N VAL A 29 10.91 -17.73 5.55
CA VAL A 29 9.72 -17.91 6.38
C VAL A 29 9.82 -17.02 7.64
N GLY A 30 10.99 -16.93 8.24
CA GLY A 30 11.23 -16.07 9.38
C GLY A 30 11.01 -14.61 9.06
N LEU A 31 11.49 -14.13 7.89
CA LEU A 31 11.29 -12.77 7.45
C LEU A 31 9.81 -12.48 7.17
N ILE A 32 9.13 -13.38 6.49
CA ILE A 32 7.70 -13.24 6.20
C ILE A 32 6.91 -13.19 7.51
N THR A 33 7.18 -14.09 8.45
CA THR A 33 6.53 -14.13 9.75
C THR A 33 6.81 -12.85 10.53
N PHE A 34 8.04 -12.36 10.50
CA PHE A 34 8.43 -11.11 11.15
C PHE A 34 7.67 -9.93 10.59
N PHE A 35 7.59 -9.80 9.27
CA PHE A 35 6.83 -8.72 8.63
C PHE A 35 5.34 -8.82 8.91
N LEU A 36 4.76 -10.01 8.87
CA LEU A 36 3.35 -10.22 9.20
C LEU A 36 3.08 -9.90 10.67
N HIS A 37 4.00 -10.27 11.55
CA HIS A 37 3.88 -10.00 12.98
C HIS A 37 3.97 -8.50 13.27
N MET A 38 4.84 -7.79 12.56
CA MET A 38 4.89 -6.33 12.64
C MET A 38 3.60 -5.69 12.13
N GLY A 39 3.01 -6.25 11.07
CA GLY A 39 1.74 -5.79 10.55
C GLY A 39 0.56 -6.06 11.47
N ASP A 40 0.63 -7.11 12.27
CA ASP A 40 -0.43 -7.47 13.22
C ASP A 40 -0.37 -6.66 14.52
N ASN A 41 0.77 -6.07 14.84
CA ASN A 41 0.88 -5.17 15.98
C ASN A 41 0.23 -3.84 15.63
N GLU A 42 -0.84 -3.50 16.32
CA GLU A 42 -1.67 -2.33 16.05
C GLU A 42 -0.91 -1.02 15.97
N ASN A 43 0.28 -0.93 16.48
CA ASN A 43 1.01 0.33 16.58
C ASN A 43 2.33 0.35 15.83
N THR A 44 2.59 -0.64 14.96
CA THR A 44 3.83 -0.70 14.21
C THR A 44 3.80 0.07 12.90
N GLY A 45 2.62 0.37 12.37
CA GLY A 45 2.47 1.20 11.18
C GLY A 45 2.67 2.68 11.49
N LEU A 46 2.83 3.49 10.45
CA LEU A 46 2.96 4.95 10.57
C LEU A 46 1.66 5.63 11.00
N TYR A 47 0.52 4.94 10.85
CA TYR A 47 -0.80 5.51 11.04
C TYR A 47 -1.57 4.74 12.08
N ARG A 48 -2.49 5.44 12.75
CA ARG A 48 -3.44 4.84 13.68
C ARG A 48 -4.64 4.30 12.92
N ASP A 49 -5.14 3.14 13.34
CA ASP A 49 -6.34 2.57 12.74
C ASP A 49 -7.56 3.47 12.94
N GLY A 50 -8.41 3.52 11.96
CA GLY A 50 -9.64 4.30 11.97
C GLY A 50 -9.95 4.87 10.60
N THR A 51 -11.01 5.68 10.54
CA THR A 51 -11.38 6.40 9.33
C THR A 51 -11.14 7.89 9.55
N TYR A 52 -10.42 8.50 8.63
CA TYR A 52 -10.03 9.90 8.70
C TYR A 52 -10.59 10.65 7.50
N TYR A 53 -11.01 11.89 7.72
CA TYR A 53 -11.68 12.69 6.72
C TYR A 53 -10.83 13.91 6.37
N GLY A 54 -10.76 14.22 5.10
CA GLY A 54 -10.16 15.42 4.57
C GLY A 54 -11.12 16.11 3.62
N GLU A 55 -10.83 17.32 3.26
CA GLU A 55 -11.68 18.12 2.38
C GLU A 55 -10.93 18.54 1.14
N MET A 56 -11.62 18.42 -0.02
CA MET A 56 -11.15 18.97 -1.28
C MET A 56 -12.00 20.17 -1.64
N GLU A 57 -11.38 21.30 -1.91
CA GLU A 57 -12.09 22.49 -2.35
C GLU A 57 -11.96 22.62 -3.85
N THR A 58 -13.10 22.58 -4.52
CA THR A 58 -13.18 22.68 -5.97
C THR A 58 -14.23 23.71 -6.35
N GLY A 59 -13.81 24.80 -6.97
CA GLY A 59 -14.74 25.83 -7.46
C GLY A 59 -15.61 26.45 -6.38
N GLY A 60 -15.14 26.52 -5.13
CA GLY A 60 -15.92 27.05 -4.02
C GLY A 60 -16.77 26.00 -3.30
N GLU A 61 -16.82 24.78 -3.83
CA GLU A 61 -17.51 23.66 -3.21
C GLU A 61 -16.51 22.77 -2.48
N VAL A 62 -16.95 22.17 -1.38
CA VAL A 62 -16.11 21.26 -0.59
C VAL A 62 -16.61 19.83 -0.77
N THR A 63 -15.70 18.95 -1.16
CA THR A 63 -15.96 17.52 -1.28
C THR A 63 -15.12 16.78 -0.25
N GLU A 64 -15.76 15.91 0.51
CA GLU A 64 -15.08 15.15 1.54
C GLU A 64 -14.41 13.92 0.96
N ILE A 65 -13.20 13.63 1.44
CA ILE A 65 -12.53 12.37 1.14
C ILE A 65 -12.30 11.63 2.44
N ALA A 66 -12.43 10.30 2.41
CA ALA A 66 -12.25 9.45 3.57
C ALA A 66 -11.13 8.45 3.30
N VAL A 67 -10.25 8.29 4.28
CA VAL A 67 -9.18 7.30 4.23
C VAL A 67 -9.37 6.35 5.41
N GLU A 68 -9.48 5.07 5.13
CA GLU A 68 -9.58 4.03 6.15
C GLU A 68 -8.21 3.42 6.37
N ILE A 69 -7.80 3.34 7.64
CA ILE A 69 -6.54 2.74 8.05
C ILE A 69 -6.84 1.48 8.84
N LYS A 70 -6.23 0.37 8.43
CA LYS A 70 -6.30 -0.91 9.15
C LYS A 70 -4.90 -1.47 9.30
N LYS A 71 -4.56 -1.89 10.52
CA LYS A 71 -3.24 -2.46 10.82
C LYS A 71 -2.09 -1.52 10.45
N GLY A 72 -2.31 -0.21 10.60
CA GLY A 72 -1.31 0.80 10.27
C GLY A 72 -1.12 1.05 8.78
N GLU A 73 -1.92 0.45 7.93
CA GLU A 73 -1.83 0.59 6.48
C GLU A 73 -3.09 1.23 5.92
N ILE A 74 -2.92 1.90 4.78
CA ILE A 74 -4.04 2.49 4.05
C ILE A 74 -4.86 1.34 3.45
N ALA A 75 -6.08 1.13 3.96
CA ALA A 75 -6.96 0.05 3.52
C ALA A 75 -7.90 0.48 2.40
N ASP A 76 -8.37 1.72 2.42
CA ASP A 76 -9.30 2.24 1.43
C ASP A 76 -9.23 3.76 1.38
N VAL A 77 -9.50 4.30 0.19
CA VAL A 77 -9.66 5.73 -0.04
C VAL A 77 -10.97 5.91 -0.80
N SER A 78 -11.87 6.69 -0.26
CA SER A 78 -13.17 6.95 -0.88
C SER A 78 -13.48 8.44 -0.88
N MET A 79 -14.27 8.86 -1.85
CA MET A 79 -14.70 10.25 -1.99
C MET A 79 -16.21 10.32 -1.76
N GLY A 80 -16.66 11.35 -1.05
CA GLY A 80 -18.07 11.63 -0.91
C GLY A 80 -18.70 12.01 -2.26
N SER A 81 -20.01 11.95 -2.34
CA SER A 81 -20.70 12.31 -3.56
C SER A 81 -20.46 13.79 -3.88
N PRO A 82 -19.96 14.13 -5.08
CA PRO A 82 -19.76 15.51 -5.46
C PRO A 82 -21.11 16.20 -5.69
N THR A 83 -21.15 17.52 -5.50
CA THR A 83 -22.32 18.30 -5.86
C THR A 83 -22.49 18.29 -7.38
N GLU A 84 -23.69 18.66 -7.86
CA GLU A 84 -23.94 18.75 -9.30
C GLU A 84 -22.97 19.72 -9.98
N GLU A 85 -22.65 20.83 -9.32
CA GLU A 85 -21.71 21.80 -9.86
C GLU A 85 -20.32 21.21 -10.03
N VAL A 86 -19.83 20.50 -9.03
CA VAL A 86 -18.53 19.83 -9.10
C VAL A 86 -18.53 18.76 -10.17
N ALA A 87 -19.59 17.98 -10.29
CA ALA A 87 -19.70 16.95 -11.32
C ALA A 87 -19.69 17.51 -12.74
N VAL A 88 -20.28 18.69 -12.94
CA VAL A 88 -20.32 19.35 -14.24
C VAL A 88 -18.98 20.00 -14.59
N PHE A 89 -18.39 20.75 -13.65
CA PHE A 89 -17.13 21.47 -13.90
C PHE A 89 -15.88 20.60 -13.78
N TYR A 90 -15.97 19.51 -13.02
CA TYR A 90 -14.85 18.59 -12.80
C TYR A 90 -15.29 17.15 -13.05
N PRO A 91 -15.67 16.81 -14.30
CA PRO A 91 -16.24 15.49 -14.60
C PRO A 91 -15.25 14.34 -14.39
N LEU A 92 -13.95 14.63 -14.41
CA LEU A 92 -12.91 13.61 -14.19
C LEU A 92 -12.57 13.41 -12.73
N LEU A 93 -13.09 14.24 -11.82
CA LEU A 93 -12.69 14.20 -10.42
C LEU A 93 -13.06 12.87 -9.74
N GLU A 94 -14.29 12.42 -9.93
CA GLU A 94 -14.75 11.18 -9.31
C GLU A 94 -13.97 9.96 -9.82
N GLU A 95 -13.80 9.87 -11.13
CA GLU A 95 -13.01 8.80 -11.75
C GLU A 95 -11.55 8.86 -11.30
N THR A 96 -10.98 10.05 -11.29
CA THR A 96 -9.60 10.25 -10.85
C THR A 96 -9.43 9.89 -9.36
N ALA A 97 -10.40 10.27 -8.53
CA ALA A 97 -10.36 9.92 -7.10
C ALA A 97 -10.34 8.42 -6.91
N GLU A 98 -11.13 7.68 -7.68
CA GLU A 98 -11.14 6.22 -7.61
C GLU A 98 -9.80 5.63 -8.04
N LEU A 99 -9.27 6.08 -9.17
CA LEU A 99 -7.98 5.59 -9.69
C LEU A 99 -6.83 5.92 -8.76
N VAL A 100 -6.76 7.15 -8.27
CA VAL A 100 -5.71 7.59 -7.34
C VAL A 100 -5.84 6.83 -6.01
N GLY A 101 -7.07 6.68 -5.52
CA GLY A 101 -7.32 5.93 -4.30
C GLY A 101 -6.81 4.49 -4.37
N GLN A 102 -7.10 3.80 -5.47
CA GLN A 102 -6.60 2.44 -5.69
C GLN A 102 -5.07 2.41 -5.75
N ALA A 103 -4.47 3.35 -6.46
CA ALA A 103 -3.01 3.42 -6.58
C ALA A 103 -2.34 3.69 -5.24
N VAL A 104 -2.91 4.56 -4.42
CA VAL A 104 -2.41 4.85 -3.07
C VAL A 104 -2.50 3.62 -2.17
N VAL A 105 -3.61 2.89 -2.24
CA VAL A 105 -3.79 1.66 -1.45
C VAL A 105 -2.77 0.60 -1.86
N GLU A 106 -2.56 0.42 -3.17
CA GLU A 106 -1.61 -0.56 -3.68
C GLU A 106 -0.15 -0.23 -3.34
N SER A 107 0.23 1.04 -3.50
CA SER A 107 1.61 1.47 -3.27
C SER A 107 1.88 1.87 -1.83
N GLN A 108 0.86 2.19 -1.05
CA GLN A 108 0.98 2.76 0.30
C GLN A 108 1.77 4.06 0.31
N ASP A 109 1.71 4.81 -0.79
CA ASP A 109 2.47 6.03 -1.00
C ASP A 109 1.60 7.01 -1.79
N LEU A 110 1.87 8.30 -1.63
CA LEU A 110 1.19 9.37 -2.34
C LEU A 110 1.84 9.67 -3.70
N ALA A 111 3.03 9.14 -3.97
CA ALA A 111 3.73 9.34 -5.23
C ALA A 111 3.19 8.37 -6.29
N VAL A 112 2.02 8.68 -6.83
CA VAL A 112 1.37 7.87 -7.85
C VAL A 112 1.42 8.58 -9.21
N GLU A 113 1.55 7.79 -10.28
CA GLU A 113 1.54 8.32 -11.63
C GLU A 113 0.12 8.36 -12.16
N VAL A 114 -0.22 9.46 -12.78
CA VAL A 114 -1.53 9.66 -13.41
C VAL A 114 -1.35 10.24 -14.80
N ALA A 115 -2.36 10.05 -15.66
CA ALA A 115 -2.37 10.66 -16.99
C ALA A 115 -2.32 12.18 -16.88
N PRO A 116 -1.64 12.89 -17.81
CA PRO A 116 -1.54 14.35 -17.75
C PRO A 116 -2.89 15.07 -17.70
N GLU A 117 -3.90 14.55 -18.38
CA GLU A 117 -5.24 15.11 -18.36
C GLU A 117 -5.91 15.04 -16.99
N ASN A 118 -5.46 14.13 -16.14
CA ASN A 118 -5.99 13.94 -14.78
C ASN A 118 -5.11 14.58 -13.70
N ALA A 119 -4.00 15.22 -14.08
CA ALA A 119 -3.01 15.72 -13.12
C ALA A 119 -3.60 16.69 -12.10
N TYR A 120 -4.43 17.62 -12.52
CA TYR A 120 -5.05 18.59 -11.61
C TYR A 120 -5.97 17.91 -10.60
N SER A 121 -6.88 17.06 -11.10
CA SER A 121 -7.80 16.32 -10.24
C SER A 121 -7.05 15.37 -9.30
N ALA A 122 -6.01 14.70 -9.80
CA ALA A 122 -5.18 13.82 -8.99
C ALA A 122 -4.49 14.58 -7.87
N GLN A 123 -3.99 15.79 -8.14
CA GLN A 123 -3.34 16.60 -7.11
C GLN A 123 -4.32 16.98 -6.00
N LEU A 124 -5.55 17.34 -6.36
CA LEU A 124 -6.60 17.65 -5.38
C LEU A 124 -6.87 16.44 -4.47
N VAL A 125 -7.00 15.27 -5.07
CA VAL A 125 -7.24 14.02 -4.32
C VAL A 125 -6.05 13.70 -3.42
N LEU A 126 -4.84 13.79 -3.95
CA LEU A 126 -3.63 13.50 -3.18
C LEU A 126 -3.44 14.46 -2.00
N ASP A 127 -3.74 15.74 -2.20
CA ASP A 127 -3.66 16.73 -1.12
C ASP A 127 -4.66 16.41 -0.01
N ALA A 128 -5.87 15.99 -0.37
CA ALA A 128 -6.89 15.59 0.60
C ALA A 128 -6.50 14.30 1.34
N VAL A 129 -5.95 13.34 0.62
CA VAL A 129 -5.45 12.10 1.23
C VAL A 129 -4.30 12.41 2.18
N ALA A 130 -3.39 13.31 1.81
CA ALA A 130 -2.29 13.74 2.65
C ALA A 130 -2.81 14.36 3.95
N GLU A 131 -3.85 15.18 3.88
CA GLU A 131 -4.50 15.75 5.05
C GLU A 131 -5.04 14.65 5.98
N CYS A 132 -5.73 13.65 5.40
CA CYS A 132 -6.21 12.51 6.17
C CYS A 132 -5.07 11.76 6.86
N LEU A 133 -3.98 11.52 6.16
CA LEU A 133 -2.83 10.81 6.68
C LEU A 133 -2.12 11.58 7.79
N GLU A 134 -2.08 12.91 7.69
CA GLU A 134 -1.54 13.75 8.77
C GLU A 134 -2.35 13.58 10.05
N LYS A 135 -3.67 13.51 9.95
CA LYS A 135 -4.55 13.25 11.09
C LYS A 135 -4.35 11.85 11.66
N ALA A 136 -3.99 10.90 10.81
CA ALA A 136 -3.80 9.49 11.19
C ALA A 136 -2.42 9.22 11.80
N LYS A 137 -1.45 10.10 11.61
CA LYS A 137 -0.09 9.91 12.13
C LYS A 137 -0.07 9.76 13.65
N LYS A 138 0.77 8.84 14.10
CA LYS A 138 1.01 8.63 15.53
C LYS A 138 1.84 9.74 16.14
#